data_e75080d8606ae0d0cd9abdd2b1e71ee9
#
_entry.id   e75080d8606ae0d0cd9abdd2b1e71ee9
#
_cell.length_a   1.000
_cell.length_b   1.000
_cell.length_c   1.000
_cell.angle_alpha   90.00
_cell.angle_beta   90.00
_cell.angle_gamma   90.00
#
_symmetry.space_group_name_H-M   'P 1'
#
loop_
_entity.id
_entity.type
_entity.pdbx_description
1 polymer ?
#
loop_
_entity_poly.entity_id
_entity_poly.type
_entity_poly.pdbx_seq_one_letter_code
_entity_poly.pdbx_strand_id
1 'polypeptide(L)'
;MIYFDAAATSMPKPPAVYTRALVAMRAFASPGRGGHRAAMRAAEAVYACREAAGALFDAEPERVVFTMNATHGLNIAIKTLLRAGDEAVISGFEHNAVTRPLHKLGVRTVVAGRKLFDPEDTLHAFDRAITEKTRAVICTHVSNVFGYILPVEKIAALCLERGVPLILDASQSAGVLPVHLRELGAAFIAMPGHKGLYGPQGTGILLCGRMPESLLEGGTGSLSELPQMPDFLPDAAEAGTQNVTGIYALSAGLEFIRQRGEKSILEHEVRLRCRLSQALRELPGAEIYEGAPQTGVLSVNFHGEDCERASQRLAEHGIAVRAGLHCAPLAHESAGTLKTGTVRFSFSAFNTERQVARAAAVLKNSEHS
;
A
#
# COMPACT_ATOMS: atom_id res chain seq x y z
N MET A 1 -19.54 -6.19 15.12
CA MET A 1 -18.97 -5.07 14.34
C MET A 1 -18.76 -5.53 12.90
N ILE A 2 -19.22 -4.76 11.93
CA ILE A 2 -18.92 -4.92 10.50
C ILE A 2 -17.74 -4.01 10.20
N TYR A 3 -16.65 -4.55 9.66
CA TYR A 3 -15.43 -3.80 9.41
C TYR A 3 -15.21 -3.58 7.90
N PHE A 4 -15.37 -2.34 7.46
CA PHE A 4 -15.20 -1.89 6.09
C PHE A 4 -14.12 -0.80 5.96
N ASP A 5 -13.03 -0.95 6.72
CA ASP A 5 -11.86 -0.06 6.66
C ASP A 5 -10.54 -0.83 6.36
N ALA A 6 -10.62 -1.83 5.47
CA ALA A 6 -9.46 -2.66 5.09
C ALA A 6 -8.33 -1.86 4.43
N ALA A 7 -8.64 -0.76 3.74
CA ALA A 7 -7.64 0.14 3.14
C ALA A 7 -6.78 0.87 4.19
N ALA A 8 -7.22 0.96 5.47
CA ALA A 8 -6.40 1.42 6.57
C ALA A 8 -5.54 0.29 7.15
N THR A 9 -6.15 -0.85 7.45
CA THR A 9 -5.49 -2.10 7.87
C THR A 9 -6.45 -3.27 7.70
N SER A 10 -5.98 -4.44 7.28
CA SER A 10 -6.84 -5.62 7.20
C SER A 10 -7.26 -6.12 8.58
N MET A 11 -8.57 -6.41 8.76
CA MET A 11 -9.14 -7.01 9.95
C MET A 11 -10.42 -7.78 9.59
N PRO A 12 -10.56 -9.09 9.95
CA PRO A 12 -9.56 -9.93 10.61
C PRO A 12 -8.38 -10.29 9.68
N LYS A 13 -7.40 -10.97 10.25
CA LYS A 13 -6.29 -11.57 9.50
C LYS A 13 -6.44 -13.09 9.42
N PRO A 14 -5.77 -13.79 8.48
CA PRO A 14 -5.72 -15.24 8.48
C PRO A 14 -5.29 -15.79 9.84
N PRO A 15 -5.92 -16.86 10.37
CA PRO A 15 -5.60 -17.39 11.71
C PRO A 15 -4.12 -17.73 11.90
N ALA A 16 -3.44 -18.20 10.84
CA ALA A 16 -2.01 -18.52 10.87
C ALA A 16 -1.12 -17.30 11.20
N VAL A 17 -1.56 -16.07 10.89
CA VAL A 17 -0.83 -14.84 11.22
C VAL A 17 -0.71 -14.69 12.74
N TYR A 18 -1.80 -14.89 13.48
CA TYR A 18 -1.80 -14.82 14.93
C TYR A 18 -0.96 -15.95 15.55
N THR A 19 -1.09 -17.17 15.01
CA THR A 19 -0.34 -18.34 15.50
C THR A 19 1.16 -18.15 15.29
N ARG A 20 1.61 -17.70 14.12
CA ARG A 20 3.03 -17.45 13.84
C ARG A 20 3.60 -16.34 14.73
N ALA A 21 2.85 -15.27 14.99
CA ALA A 21 3.28 -14.22 15.91
C ALA A 21 3.54 -14.79 17.32
N LEU A 22 2.62 -15.59 17.85
CA LEU A 22 2.77 -16.21 19.18
C LEU A 22 3.93 -17.21 19.23
N VAL A 23 4.13 -17.99 18.16
CA VAL A 23 5.26 -18.92 18.06
C VAL A 23 6.58 -18.17 18.07
N ALA A 24 6.70 -17.10 17.29
CA ALA A 24 7.92 -16.30 17.23
C ALA A 24 8.27 -15.70 18.59
N MET A 25 7.28 -15.10 19.29
CA MET A 25 7.49 -14.52 20.62
C MET A 25 7.95 -15.53 21.67
N ARG A 26 7.59 -16.81 21.52
CA ARG A 26 7.92 -17.87 22.48
C ARG A 26 9.23 -18.61 22.17
N ALA A 27 9.62 -18.68 20.90
CA ALA A 27 10.62 -19.64 20.45
C ALA A 27 11.79 -19.04 19.67
N PHE A 28 11.72 -17.77 19.24
CA PHE A 28 12.73 -17.12 18.43
C PHE A 28 13.56 -16.15 19.28
N ALA A 29 14.86 -16.14 19.02
CA ALA A 29 15.78 -15.13 19.53
C ALA A 29 16.12 -14.13 18.39
N SER A 30 17.12 -13.26 18.63
CA SER A 30 17.62 -12.36 17.57
C SER A 30 18.18 -13.17 16.40
N PRO A 31 17.79 -12.92 15.16
CA PRO A 31 18.41 -13.51 13.99
C PRO A 31 19.83 -12.98 13.83
N GLY A 32 20.72 -13.75 13.23
CA GLY A 32 22.09 -13.35 12.97
C GLY A 32 23.10 -14.31 13.56
N ARG A 33 24.19 -13.79 14.16
CA ARG A 33 25.39 -14.58 14.51
C ARG A 33 25.27 -15.57 15.67
N GLY A 34 24.11 -15.70 16.31
CA GLY A 34 23.90 -16.69 17.35
C GLY A 34 23.82 -18.10 16.79
N GLY A 35 24.84 -18.95 17.04
CA GLY A 35 24.85 -20.37 16.63
C GLY A 35 23.85 -21.27 17.36
N HIS A 36 23.04 -20.73 18.28
CA HIS A 36 22.08 -21.51 19.02
C HIS A 36 20.73 -21.63 18.30
N ARG A 37 20.01 -22.71 18.55
CA ARG A 37 18.79 -23.11 17.85
C ARG A 37 17.73 -22.01 17.71
N ALA A 38 17.54 -21.18 18.73
CA ALA A 38 16.52 -20.13 18.71
C ALA A 38 16.88 -18.98 17.74
N ALA A 39 18.18 -18.62 17.61
CA ALA A 39 18.64 -17.63 16.65
C ALA A 39 18.62 -18.16 15.21
N MET A 40 19.04 -19.41 15.00
CA MET A 40 18.98 -20.05 13.68
C MET A 40 17.56 -20.14 13.15
N ARG A 41 16.60 -20.57 13.98
CA ARG A 41 15.17 -20.58 13.62
C ARG A 41 14.63 -19.20 13.27
N ALA A 42 15.07 -18.17 13.96
CA ALA A 42 14.66 -16.81 13.66
C ALA A 42 15.20 -16.36 12.29
N ALA A 43 16.47 -16.66 12.00
CA ALA A 43 17.10 -16.35 10.71
C ALA A 43 16.43 -17.12 9.56
N GLU A 44 16.18 -18.41 9.73
CA GLU A 44 15.44 -19.24 8.76
C GLU A 44 14.04 -18.70 8.48
N ALA A 45 13.31 -18.27 9.52
CA ALA A 45 11.96 -17.71 9.38
C ALA A 45 11.95 -16.36 8.62
N VAL A 46 12.95 -15.52 8.88
CA VAL A 46 13.12 -14.24 8.14
C VAL A 46 13.45 -14.51 6.69
N TYR A 47 14.38 -15.41 6.41
CA TYR A 47 14.78 -15.76 5.04
C TYR A 47 13.63 -16.40 4.26
N ALA A 48 12.92 -17.37 4.85
CA ALA A 48 11.75 -17.98 4.22
C ALA A 48 10.65 -16.96 3.89
N CYS A 49 10.49 -15.91 4.72
CA CYS A 49 9.57 -14.81 4.40
C CYS A 49 10.05 -13.97 3.19
N ARG A 50 11.40 -13.77 3.04
CA ARG A 50 11.96 -13.11 1.84
C ARG A 50 11.71 -13.93 0.58
N GLU A 51 11.97 -15.25 0.65
CA GLU A 51 11.69 -16.16 -0.48
C GLU A 51 10.21 -16.12 -0.87
N ALA A 52 9.30 -16.17 0.10
CA ALA A 52 7.87 -16.09 -0.15
C ALA A 52 7.45 -14.76 -0.78
N ALA A 53 8.02 -13.64 -0.34
CA ALA A 53 7.80 -12.33 -0.93
C ALA A 53 8.43 -12.23 -2.33
N GLY A 54 9.66 -12.70 -2.49
CA GLY A 54 10.34 -12.73 -3.78
C GLY A 54 9.56 -13.51 -4.84
N ALA A 55 9.04 -14.68 -4.46
CA ALA A 55 8.20 -15.50 -5.34
C ALA A 55 6.86 -14.85 -5.71
N LEU A 56 6.25 -14.08 -4.79
CA LEU A 56 4.97 -13.40 -5.04
C LEU A 56 5.15 -12.16 -5.93
N PHE A 57 6.27 -11.46 -5.79
CA PHE A 57 6.50 -10.15 -6.41
C PHE A 57 7.56 -10.18 -7.53
N ASP A 58 7.95 -11.37 -8.00
CA ASP A 58 8.98 -11.57 -9.04
C ASP A 58 10.28 -10.81 -8.73
N ALA A 59 10.84 -11.06 -7.55
CA ALA A 59 12.09 -10.47 -7.08
C ALA A 59 13.02 -11.55 -6.49
N GLU A 60 14.35 -11.34 -6.63
CA GLU A 60 15.32 -12.13 -5.89
C GLU A 60 15.13 -11.93 -4.38
N PRO A 61 15.25 -12.96 -3.52
CA PRO A 61 15.07 -12.81 -2.07
C PRO A 61 15.95 -11.71 -1.46
N GLU A 62 17.18 -11.55 -1.93
CA GLU A 62 18.11 -10.52 -1.48
C GLU A 62 17.63 -9.10 -1.78
N ARG A 63 16.78 -8.92 -2.81
CA ARG A 63 16.17 -7.64 -3.19
C ARG A 63 14.90 -7.30 -2.41
N VAL A 64 14.48 -8.18 -1.52
CA VAL A 64 13.36 -7.97 -0.60
C VAL A 64 13.89 -7.38 0.70
N VAL A 65 13.66 -6.11 0.97
CA VAL A 65 14.06 -5.41 2.19
C VAL A 65 12.84 -5.28 3.10
N PHE A 66 12.96 -5.73 4.36
CA PHE A 66 11.90 -5.51 5.35
C PHE A 66 11.98 -4.11 5.92
N THR A 67 10.84 -3.46 5.98
CA THR A 67 10.68 -2.11 6.51
C THR A 67 9.62 -2.08 7.61
N MET A 68 9.54 -0.99 8.37
CA MET A 68 8.50 -0.81 9.39
C MET A 68 7.11 -0.66 8.78
N ASN A 69 7.01 -0.10 7.58
CA ASN A 69 5.79 0.14 6.80
C ASN A 69 6.16 0.69 5.41
N ALA A 70 5.17 0.92 4.55
CA ALA A 70 5.41 1.52 3.23
C ALA A 70 6.05 2.92 3.30
N THR A 71 5.70 3.75 4.28
CA THR A 71 6.29 5.09 4.45
C THR A 71 7.79 5.01 4.66
N HIS A 72 8.28 4.04 5.44
CA HIS A 72 9.72 3.79 5.59
C HIS A 72 10.35 3.41 4.25
N GLY A 73 9.79 2.44 3.52
CA GLY A 73 10.29 2.03 2.21
C GLY A 73 10.29 3.17 1.19
N LEU A 74 9.21 3.97 1.12
CA LEU A 74 9.13 5.14 0.25
C LEU A 74 10.17 6.20 0.60
N ASN A 75 10.47 6.43 1.89
CA ASN A 75 11.54 7.36 2.29
C ASN A 75 12.91 6.87 1.86
N ILE A 76 13.21 5.57 1.97
CA ILE A 76 14.44 4.97 1.45
C ILE A 76 14.53 5.22 -0.06
N ALA A 77 13.51 4.83 -0.82
CA ALA A 77 13.47 4.94 -2.28
C ALA A 77 13.62 6.40 -2.76
N ILE A 78 12.82 7.30 -2.19
CA ILE A 78 12.81 8.73 -2.57
C ILE A 78 14.16 9.37 -2.28
N LYS A 79 14.73 9.15 -1.09
CA LYS A 79 16.01 9.74 -0.68
C LYS A 79 17.20 9.11 -1.37
N THR A 80 17.08 7.88 -1.87
CA THR A 80 18.09 7.28 -2.75
C THR A 80 18.17 8.00 -4.09
N LEU A 81 17.03 8.29 -4.71
CA LEU A 81 17.00 8.81 -6.09
C LEU A 81 17.01 10.33 -6.20
N LEU A 82 16.58 11.04 -5.18
CA LEU A 82 16.27 12.47 -5.27
C LEU A 82 17.03 13.30 -4.23
N ARG A 83 17.42 14.52 -4.65
CA ARG A 83 18.06 15.55 -3.82
C ARG A 83 17.30 16.87 -3.94
N ALA A 84 17.69 17.85 -3.12
CA ALA A 84 17.15 19.21 -3.20
C ALA A 84 17.35 19.81 -4.59
N GLY A 85 16.30 20.37 -5.18
CA GLY A 85 16.31 20.98 -6.51
C GLY A 85 16.03 20.02 -7.66
N ASP A 86 16.06 18.70 -7.44
CA ASP A 86 15.64 17.71 -8.44
C ASP A 86 14.16 17.88 -8.78
N GLU A 87 13.78 17.38 -9.96
CA GLU A 87 12.38 17.31 -10.40
C GLU A 87 11.87 15.88 -10.37
N ALA A 88 10.68 15.69 -9.78
CA ALA A 88 9.97 14.43 -9.80
C ALA A 88 8.56 14.59 -10.38
N VAL A 89 8.15 13.65 -11.22
CA VAL A 89 6.77 13.53 -11.69
C VAL A 89 6.02 12.56 -10.78
N ILE A 90 4.85 12.99 -10.29
CA ILE A 90 4.00 12.20 -9.40
C ILE A 90 2.56 12.15 -9.92
N SER A 91 1.78 11.15 -9.50
CA SER A 91 0.35 11.12 -9.83
C SER A 91 -0.48 12.13 -9.04
N GLY A 92 -1.66 12.48 -9.56
CA GLY A 92 -2.66 13.29 -8.84
C GLY A 92 -3.36 12.54 -7.68
N PHE A 93 -2.90 11.31 -7.35
CA PHE A 93 -3.54 10.44 -6.36
C PHE A 93 -2.59 9.99 -5.23
N GLU A 94 -1.42 10.63 -5.10
CA GLU A 94 -0.40 10.24 -4.14
C GLU A 94 -0.83 10.43 -2.68
N HIS A 95 -0.40 9.46 -1.86
CA HIS A 95 -0.51 9.53 -0.41
C HIS A 95 0.55 10.48 0.19
N ASN A 96 0.31 11.00 1.39
CA ASN A 96 1.27 11.82 2.14
C ASN A 96 2.63 11.15 2.39
N ALA A 97 2.71 9.82 2.29
CA ALA A 97 3.97 9.08 2.38
C ALA A 97 4.92 9.38 1.21
N VAL A 98 4.40 9.90 0.09
CA VAL A 98 5.16 10.37 -1.08
C VAL A 98 5.34 11.90 -1.01
N THR A 99 4.26 12.66 -0.85
CA THR A 99 4.30 14.12 -0.99
C THR A 99 5.12 14.80 0.10
N ARG A 100 5.04 14.32 1.34
CA ARG A 100 5.76 14.92 2.47
C ARG A 100 7.29 14.74 2.39
N PRO A 101 7.85 13.56 2.08
CA PRO A 101 9.29 13.42 1.84
C PRO A 101 9.80 14.31 0.70
N LEU A 102 9.08 14.38 -0.43
CA LEU A 102 9.42 15.24 -1.55
C LEU A 102 9.47 16.73 -1.14
N HIS A 103 8.43 17.18 -0.44
CA HIS A 103 8.39 18.55 0.10
C HIS A 103 9.56 18.82 1.07
N LYS A 104 9.83 17.88 2.00
CA LYS A 104 10.92 18.02 2.99
C LYS A 104 12.29 18.09 2.34
N LEU A 105 12.50 17.35 1.23
CA LEU A 105 13.75 17.37 0.46
C LEU A 105 13.91 18.62 -0.42
N GLY A 106 12.86 19.42 -0.63
CA GLY A 106 12.89 20.52 -1.58
C GLY A 106 12.91 20.09 -3.04
N VAL A 107 12.29 18.94 -3.34
CA VAL A 107 12.12 18.42 -4.71
C VAL A 107 10.98 19.19 -5.40
N ARG A 108 11.21 19.59 -6.65
CA ARG A 108 10.19 20.18 -7.50
C ARG A 108 9.25 19.05 -8.00
N THR A 109 7.99 19.09 -7.59
CA THR A 109 7.01 18.08 -7.99
C THR A 109 6.15 18.56 -9.15
N VAL A 110 6.06 17.75 -10.20
CA VAL A 110 5.14 17.91 -11.31
C VAL A 110 4.03 16.88 -11.17
N VAL A 111 2.79 17.34 -10.99
CA VAL A 111 1.64 16.44 -10.78
C VAL A 111 1.01 16.11 -12.12
N ALA A 112 1.03 14.83 -12.51
CA ALA A 112 0.47 14.29 -13.75
C ALA A 112 -0.78 13.42 -13.47
N GLY A 113 -1.78 13.46 -14.37
CA GLY A 113 -2.95 12.60 -14.32
C GLY A 113 -3.83 12.88 -13.10
N ARG A 114 -4.75 13.83 -13.24
CA ARG A 114 -5.70 14.20 -12.18
C ARG A 114 -7.12 13.71 -12.45
N LYS A 115 -7.39 13.17 -13.65
CA LYS A 115 -8.73 12.74 -14.02
C LYS A 115 -9.04 11.38 -13.41
N LEU A 116 -10.08 11.34 -12.59
CA LEU A 116 -10.48 10.13 -11.87
C LEU A 116 -11.05 9.10 -12.87
N PHE A 117 -10.61 7.84 -12.75
CA PHE A 117 -11.04 6.72 -13.59
C PHE A 117 -10.80 6.88 -15.11
N ASP A 118 -9.79 7.67 -15.49
CA ASP A 118 -9.36 7.82 -16.87
C ASP A 118 -7.89 7.43 -17.05
N PRO A 119 -7.60 6.14 -17.32
CA PRO A 119 -6.23 5.65 -17.49
C PRO A 119 -5.50 6.25 -18.70
N GLU A 120 -6.24 6.60 -19.76
CA GLU A 120 -5.63 7.18 -20.95
C GLU A 120 -5.21 8.63 -20.73
N ASP A 121 -6.07 9.45 -20.09
CA ASP A 121 -5.68 10.80 -19.67
C ASP A 121 -4.50 10.76 -18.71
N THR A 122 -4.50 9.82 -17.74
CA THR A 122 -3.39 9.62 -16.83
C THR A 122 -2.09 9.33 -17.58
N LEU A 123 -2.08 8.38 -18.50
CA LEU A 123 -0.91 8.02 -19.30
C LEU A 123 -0.41 9.20 -20.14
N HIS A 124 -1.29 9.88 -20.85
CA HIS A 124 -0.92 11.06 -21.64
C HIS A 124 -0.38 12.20 -20.79
N ALA A 125 -0.89 12.36 -19.57
CA ALA A 125 -0.36 13.36 -18.64
C ALA A 125 1.06 13.02 -18.17
N PHE A 126 1.36 11.75 -17.86
CA PHE A 126 2.72 11.31 -17.56
C PHE A 126 3.65 11.48 -18.76
N ASP A 127 3.21 11.10 -19.95
CA ASP A 127 3.99 11.26 -21.19
C ASP A 127 4.43 12.71 -21.43
N ARG A 128 3.53 13.68 -21.23
CA ARG A 128 3.85 15.11 -21.34
C ARG A 128 4.69 15.65 -20.18
N ALA A 129 4.53 15.09 -18.97
CA ALA A 129 5.18 15.59 -17.77
C ALA A 129 6.63 15.12 -17.63
N ILE A 130 6.96 13.92 -18.13
CA ILE A 130 8.31 13.37 -18.08
C ILE A 130 9.18 14.07 -19.13
N THR A 131 10.19 14.78 -18.69
CA THR A 131 11.15 15.51 -19.52
C THR A 131 12.60 15.13 -19.19
N GLU A 132 13.57 15.68 -19.89
CA GLU A 132 15.00 15.51 -19.55
C GLU A 132 15.37 16.00 -18.15
N LYS A 133 14.54 16.85 -17.54
CA LYS A 133 14.73 17.35 -16.17
C LYS A 133 14.22 16.38 -15.13
N THR A 134 13.37 15.42 -15.52
CA THR A 134 12.74 14.49 -14.59
C THR A 134 13.76 13.49 -14.05
N ARG A 135 14.03 13.54 -12.76
CA ARG A 135 14.97 12.67 -12.08
C ARG A 135 14.36 11.33 -11.66
N ALA A 136 13.09 11.32 -11.32
CA ALA A 136 12.33 10.12 -10.98
C ALA A 136 10.83 10.31 -11.21
N VAL A 137 10.14 9.21 -11.46
CA VAL A 137 8.68 9.12 -11.42
C VAL A 137 8.28 8.38 -10.16
N ILE A 138 7.30 8.91 -9.41
CA ILE A 138 6.68 8.22 -8.28
C ILE A 138 5.17 8.09 -8.58
N CYS A 139 4.67 6.88 -8.53
CA CYS A 139 3.27 6.62 -8.86
C CYS A 139 2.64 5.67 -7.84
N THR A 140 1.49 6.04 -7.27
CA THR A 140 0.66 5.06 -6.57
C THR A 140 -0.01 4.14 -7.58
N HIS A 141 -0.03 2.83 -7.31
CA HIS A 141 -0.72 1.87 -8.18
C HIS A 141 -2.25 1.98 -8.05
N VAL A 142 -2.71 2.20 -6.83
CA VAL A 142 -4.15 2.31 -6.53
C VAL A 142 -4.39 3.46 -5.56
N SER A 143 -5.29 4.36 -5.90
CA SER A 143 -5.73 5.42 -5.00
C SER A 143 -6.36 4.84 -3.73
N ASN A 144 -5.80 5.18 -2.58
CA ASN A 144 -6.34 4.74 -1.29
C ASN A 144 -7.67 5.41 -0.93
N VAL A 145 -8.08 6.45 -1.67
CA VAL A 145 -9.36 7.14 -1.49
C VAL A 145 -10.43 6.54 -2.38
N PHE A 146 -10.15 6.43 -3.69
CA PHE A 146 -11.15 6.09 -4.70
C PHE A 146 -11.03 4.66 -5.23
N GLY A 147 -9.97 3.92 -4.88
CA GLY A 147 -9.73 2.60 -5.44
C GLY A 147 -9.39 2.60 -6.94
N TYR A 148 -9.19 3.77 -7.53
CA TYR A 148 -8.79 3.91 -8.93
C TYR A 148 -7.45 3.23 -9.16
N ILE A 149 -7.40 2.33 -10.15
CA ILE A 149 -6.20 1.60 -10.55
C ILE A 149 -5.53 2.40 -11.66
N LEU A 150 -4.34 2.94 -11.38
CA LEU A 150 -3.57 3.69 -12.36
C LEU A 150 -2.86 2.73 -13.35
N PRO A 151 -2.61 3.15 -14.60
CA PRO A 151 -2.04 2.31 -15.66
C PRO A 151 -0.51 2.16 -15.49
N VAL A 152 -0.07 1.57 -14.36
CA VAL A 152 1.35 1.56 -13.95
C VAL A 152 2.25 0.77 -14.87
N GLU A 153 1.74 -0.28 -15.56
CA GLU A 153 2.51 -1.04 -16.54
C GLU A 153 2.90 -0.15 -17.74
N LYS A 154 1.96 0.68 -18.21
CA LYS A 154 2.22 1.63 -19.30
C LYS A 154 3.13 2.78 -18.86
N ILE A 155 2.94 3.28 -17.61
CA ILE A 155 3.81 4.30 -17.02
C ILE A 155 5.23 3.75 -16.83
N ALA A 156 5.37 2.49 -16.39
CA ALA A 156 6.66 1.82 -16.25
C ALA A 156 7.38 1.67 -17.58
N ALA A 157 6.66 1.26 -18.64
CA ALA A 157 7.21 1.17 -20.00
C ALA A 157 7.72 2.54 -20.49
N LEU A 158 6.94 3.61 -20.27
CA LEU A 158 7.35 4.98 -20.60
C LEU A 158 8.60 5.41 -19.81
N CYS A 159 8.69 5.07 -18.53
CA CYS A 159 9.85 5.35 -17.69
C CYS A 159 11.10 4.62 -18.20
N LEU A 160 10.97 3.34 -18.60
CA LEU A 160 12.06 2.55 -19.16
C LEU A 160 12.54 3.13 -20.50
N GLU A 161 11.63 3.49 -21.40
CA GLU A 161 11.93 4.12 -22.69
C GLU A 161 12.74 5.41 -22.51
N ARG A 162 12.40 6.22 -21.51
CA ARG A 162 13.05 7.50 -21.23
C ARG A 162 14.23 7.42 -20.26
N GLY A 163 14.56 6.24 -19.77
CA GLY A 163 15.65 6.02 -18.81
C GLY A 163 15.43 6.69 -17.45
N VAL A 164 14.17 6.99 -17.08
CA VAL A 164 13.79 7.61 -15.81
C VAL A 164 13.40 6.53 -14.80
N PRO A 165 13.97 6.48 -13.58
CA PRO A 165 13.62 5.48 -12.59
C PRO A 165 12.20 5.67 -12.05
N LEU A 166 11.47 4.54 -11.87
CA LEU A 166 10.14 4.48 -11.28
C LEU A 166 10.20 4.02 -9.83
N ILE A 167 9.53 4.74 -8.93
CA ILE A 167 9.15 4.29 -7.59
C ILE A 167 7.65 4.02 -7.60
N LEU A 168 7.25 2.78 -7.27
CA LEU A 168 5.84 2.40 -7.18
C LEU A 168 5.40 2.33 -5.71
N ASP A 169 4.34 3.06 -5.36
CA ASP A 169 3.61 2.83 -4.11
C ASP A 169 2.53 1.78 -4.32
N ALA A 170 2.83 0.54 -3.93
CA ALA A 170 1.92 -0.60 -4.01
C ALA A 170 1.09 -0.81 -2.73
N SER A 171 0.90 0.24 -1.91
CA SER A 171 0.23 0.14 -0.60
C SER A 171 -1.21 -0.35 -0.65
N GLN A 172 -1.89 -0.22 -1.79
CA GLN A 172 -3.28 -0.66 -1.97
C GLN A 172 -3.43 -1.76 -3.02
N SER A 173 -2.34 -2.11 -3.72
CA SER A 173 -2.35 -3.13 -4.78
C SER A 173 -1.71 -4.44 -4.35
N ALA A 174 -0.65 -4.40 -3.54
CA ALA A 174 0.06 -5.60 -3.11
C ALA A 174 -0.88 -6.60 -2.42
N GLY A 175 -0.94 -7.83 -2.95
CA GLY A 175 -1.83 -8.91 -2.50
C GLY A 175 -3.26 -8.85 -3.06
N VAL A 176 -3.56 -7.88 -3.93
CA VAL A 176 -4.87 -7.71 -4.58
C VAL A 176 -4.73 -7.64 -6.10
N LEU A 177 -3.65 -7.02 -6.59
CA LEU A 177 -3.26 -6.93 -7.99
C LEU A 177 -1.86 -7.53 -8.16
N PRO A 178 -1.53 -8.07 -9.34
CA PRO A 178 -0.17 -8.46 -9.66
C PRO A 178 0.78 -7.26 -9.55
N VAL A 179 1.91 -7.46 -8.87
CA VAL A 179 2.97 -6.46 -8.71
C VAL A 179 4.30 -7.18 -8.90
N HIS A 180 4.91 -7.06 -10.07
CA HIS A 180 6.12 -7.81 -10.42
C HIS A 180 7.29 -6.85 -10.64
N LEU A 181 8.34 -6.98 -9.80
CA LEU A 181 9.48 -6.05 -9.83
C LEU A 181 10.20 -6.08 -11.18
N ARG A 182 10.49 -7.27 -11.71
CA ARG A 182 11.23 -7.44 -12.96
C ARG A 182 10.44 -7.01 -14.18
N GLU A 183 9.15 -7.36 -14.21
CA GLU A 183 8.26 -6.98 -15.33
C GLU A 183 8.09 -5.47 -15.42
N LEU A 184 7.89 -4.79 -14.29
CA LEU A 184 7.77 -3.33 -14.24
C LEU A 184 9.10 -2.61 -14.45
N GLY A 185 10.24 -3.28 -14.23
CA GLY A 185 11.55 -2.62 -14.27
C GLY A 185 11.67 -1.46 -13.28
N ALA A 186 10.88 -1.47 -12.22
CA ALA A 186 10.85 -0.40 -11.23
C ALA A 186 12.17 -0.32 -10.45
N ALA A 187 12.61 0.90 -10.16
CA ALA A 187 13.76 1.10 -9.28
C ALA A 187 13.44 0.64 -7.86
N PHE A 188 12.22 0.93 -7.39
CA PHE A 188 11.74 0.52 -6.08
C PHE A 188 10.23 0.31 -6.09
N ILE A 189 9.75 -0.70 -5.31
CA ILE A 189 8.32 -0.89 -5.03
C ILE A 189 8.15 -1.01 -3.52
N ALA A 190 7.33 -0.12 -2.93
CA ALA A 190 7.08 -0.11 -1.49
C ALA A 190 5.65 -0.55 -1.15
N MET A 191 5.51 -1.35 -0.09
CA MET A 191 4.21 -1.84 0.36
C MET A 191 4.17 -2.10 1.87
N PRO A 192 3.02 -1.91 2.56
CA PRO A 192 2.87 -2.23 3.97
C PRO A 192 2.46 -3.70 4.13
N GLY A 193 2.95 -4.35 5.18
CA GLY A 193 2.58 -5.72 5.49
C GLY A 193 1.15 -5.89 6.02
N HIS A 194 0.54 -4.82 6.56
CA HIS A 194 -0.70 -4.90 7.34
C HIS A 194 -2.00 -4.63 6.57
N LYS A 195 -1.93 -4.35 5.26
CA LYS A 195 -3.10 -4.15 4.40
C LYS A 195 -3.38 -5.41 3.57
N GLY A 196 -3.30 -5.34 2.26
CA GLY A 196 -3.55 -6.46 1.36
C GLY A 196 -2.62 -7.67 1.56
N LEU A 197 -1.48 -7.50 2.23
CA LEU A 197 -0.60 -8.62 2.60
C LEU A 197 -1.03 -9.34 3.89
N TYR A 198 -2.08 -8.91 4.57
CA TYR A 198 -2.67 -9.53 5.76
C TYR A 198 -1.71 -9.76 6.95
N GLY A 199 -0.50 -9.22 6.92
CA GLY A 199 0.47 -9.27 8.01
C GLY A 199 0.15 -8.31 9.16
N PRO A 200 0.94 -8.29 10.23
CA PRO A 200 0.76 -7.36 11.34
C PRO A 200 1.21 -5.94 10.99
N GLN A 201 0.71 -4.97 11.73
CA GLN A 201 1.25 -3.61 11.74
C GLN A 201 2.73 -3.63 12.18
N GLY A 202 3.49 -2.62 11.78
CA GLY A 202 4.93 -2.58 12.04
C GLY A 202 5.74 -3.47 11.10
N THR A 203 5.17 -3.88 9.97
CA THR A 203 5.83 -4.60 8.88
C THR A 203 5.56 -3.94 7.54
N GLY A 204 6.53 -3.99 6.66
CA GLY A 204 6.47 -3.55 5.27
C GLY A 204 7.56 -4.22 4.45
N ILE A 205 7.46 -4.07 3.16
CA ILE A 205 8.43 -4.57 2.18
C ILE A 205 8.82 -3.43 1.24
N LEU A 206 10.10 -3.32 0.96
CA LEU A 206 10.66 -2.57 -0.15
C LEU A 206 11.33 -3.56 -1.09
N LEU A 207 10.86 -3.65 -2.32
CA LEU A 207 11.54 -4.38 -3.39
C LEU A 207 12.52 -3.45 -4.05
N CYS A 208 13.77 -3.89 -4.21
CA CYS A 208 14.88 -3.09 -4.68
C CYS A 208 15.32 -3.52 -6.08
N GLY A 209 14.88 -2.84 -7.13
CA GLY A 209 15.43 -2.98 -8.49
C GLY A 209 16.82 -2.36 -8.62
N ARG A 210 17.15 -1.42 -7.73
CA ARG A 210 18.45 -0.76 -7.61
C ARG A 210 18.96 -0.84 -6.18
N MET A 211 20.26 -0.60 -5.98
CA MET A 211 20.85 -0.47 -4.66
C MET A 211 20.30 0.77 -3.96
N PRO A 212 19.71 0.65 -2.76
CA PRO A 212 19.27 1.80 -1.97
C PRO A 212 20.43 2.43 -1.22
N GLU A 213 20.30 3.73 -0.90
CA GLU A 213 21.08 4.35 0.15
C GLU A 213 20.47 4.04 1.53
N SER A 214 21.27 3.86 2.54
CA SER A 214 20.78 3.69 3.90
C SER A 214 20.02 4.94 4.36
N LEU A 215 18.84 4.73 4.92
CA LEU A 215 18.08 5.82 5.59
C LEU A 215 18.45 5.93 7.06
N LEU A 216 18.81 4.79 7.65
CA LEU A 216 19.26 4.64 9.03
C LEU A 216 20.58 3.87 9.00
N GLU A 217 21.56 4.36 9.74
CA GLU A 217 22.84 3.68 9.95
C GLU A 217 22.83 2.97 11.29
N GLY A 218 23.42 1.76 11.31
CA GLY A 218 23.48 0.97 12.53
C GLY A 218 23.97 -0.46 12.32
N GLY A 219 23.90 -1.26 13.35
CA GLY A 219 24.34 -2.66 13.27
C GLY A 219 23.42 -3.49 12.41
N THR A 220 23.99 -4.24 11.47
CA THR A 220 23.29 -5.19 10.59
C THR A 220 23.63 -6.65 10.93
N GLY A 221 24.66 -6.84 11.76
CA GLY A 221 25.26 -8.15 12.03
C GLY A 221 26.36 -8.55 11.06
N SER A 222 26.59 -7.82 9.97
CA SER A 222 27.64 -8.05 8.97
C SER A 222 28.70 -6.96 9.05
N LEU A 223 29.96 -7.28 8.65
CA LEU A 223 31.08 -6.35 8.52
C LEU A 223 31.28 -5.43 9.75
N SER A 224 31.16 -5.98 10.97
CA SER A 224 31.10 -5.21 12.22
C SER A 224 32.37 -4.40 12.53
N GLU A 225 33.50 -4.70 11.86
CA GLU A 225 34.76 -3.96 11.95
C GLU A 225 34.78 -2.66 11.14
N LEU A 226 33.84 -2.53 10.18
CA LEU A 226 33.79 -1.36 9.31
C LEU A 226 32.81 -0.31 9.86
N PRO A 227 33.16 0.99 9.86
CA PRO A 227 32.25 2.05 10.27
C PRO A 227 31.19 2.37 9.19
N GLN A 228 31.34 1.92 7.95
CA GLN A 228 30.38 2.11 6.88
C GLN A 228 29.31 1.03 6.93
N MET A 229 28.10 1.38 6.48
CA MET A 229 27.05 0.41 6.21
C MET A 229 27.50 -0.57 5.12
N PRO A 230 27.09 -1.85 5.17
CA PRO A 230 27.32 -2.79 4.08
C PRO A 230 26.80 -2.24 2.74
N ASP A 231 27.50 -2.55 1.66
CA ASP A 231 27.18 -2.16 0.28
C ASP A 231 26.43 -3.25 -0.50
N PHE A 232 25.79 -4.17 0.21
CA PHE A 232 24.98 -5.25 -0.34
C PHE A 232 23.61 -5.34 0.32
N LEU A 233 22.63 -5.86 -0.41
CA LEU A 233 21.27 -6.12 0.09
C LEU A 233 21.20 -7.46 0.83
N PRO A 234 20.35 -7.55 1.81
CA PRO A 234 19.42 -6.52 2.32
C PRO A 234 20.06 -5.59 3.37
N ASP A 235 21.29 -5.86 3.82
CA ASP A 235 21.94 -5.24 4.96
C ASP A 235 22.09 -3.71 4.82
N ALA A 236 22.32 -3.21 3.60
CA ALA A 236 22.41 -1.78 3.31
C ALA A 236 21.17 -0.98 3.76
N ALA A 237 20.01 -1.61 3.83
CA ALA A 237 18.75 -0.95 4.15
C ALA A 237 18.04 -1.50 5.40
N GLU A 238 18.64 -2.50 6.08
CA GLU A 238 18.07 -3.16 7.26
C GLU A 238 18.94 -2.96 8.52
N ALA A 239 19.12 -1.70 8.94
CA ALA A 239 19.84 -1.41 10.16
C ALA A 239 19.00 -1.74 11.40
N GLY A 240 19.67 -2.30 12.41
CA GLY A 240 19.07 -2.64 13.71
C GLY A 240 18.43 -4.03 13.76
N THR A 241 17.94 -4.39 14.95
CA THR A 241 17.30 -5.69 15.17
C THR A 241 15.96 -5.75 14.43
N GLN A 242 15.80 -6.74 13.56
CA GLN A 242 14.61 -6.96 12.76
C GLN A 242 13.38 -7.31 13.62
N ASN A 243 12.18 -6.92 13.15
CA ASN A 243 10.90 -7.34 13.72
C ASN A 243 10.58 -8.80 13.34
N VAL A 244 11.35 -9.75 13.87
CA VAL A 244 11.21 -11.18 13.56
C VAL A 244 9.80 -11.70 13.78
N THR A 245 9.16 -11.28 14.86
CA THR A 245 7.76 -11.65 15.17
C THR A 245 6.80 -11.21 14.06
N GLY A 246 6.92 -9.96 13.64
CA GLY A 246 6.09 -9.42 12.58
C GLY A 246 6.39 -10.04 11.22
N ILE A 247 7.66 -10.25 10.89
CA ILE A 247 8.10 -10.85 9.62
C ILE A 247 7.61 -12.31 9.53
N TYR A 248 7.77 -13.09 10.59
CA TYR A 248 7.27 -14.46 10.59
C TYR A 248 5.75 -14.54 10.50
N ALA A 249 5.03 -13.61 11.15
CA ALA A 249 3.58 -13.52 11.00
C ALA A 249 3.18 -13.05 9.59
N LEU A 250 3.92 -12.12 8.97
CA LEU A 250 3.70 -11.67 7.59
C LEU A 250 3.80 -12.82 6.59
N SER A 251 4.73 -13.78 6.79
CA SER A 251 4.85 -14.94 5.90
C SER A 251 3.55 -15.76 5.81
N ALA A 252 2.74 -15.80 6.89
CA ALA A 252 1.42 -16.45 6.83
C ALA A 252 0.40 -15.65 6.00
N GLY A 253 0.51 -14.33 5.97
CA GLY A 253 -0.29 -13.49 5.07
C GLY A 253 0.05 -13.71 3.60
N LEU A 254 1.36 -13.76 3.28
CA LEU A 254 1.83 -14.06 1.93
C LEU A 254 1.38 -15.47 1.47
N GLU A 255 1.46 -16.47 2.36
CA GLU A 255 0.97 -17.81 2.07
C GLU A 255 -0.54 -17.84 1.79
N PHE A 256 -1.34 -17.09 2.57
CA PHE A 256 -2.78 -16.96 2.36
C PHE A 256 -3.09 -16.38 0.96
N ILE A 257 -2.35 -15.33 0.54
CA ILE A 257 -2.52 -14.73 -0.79
C ILE A 257 -2.18 -15.74 -1.86
N ARG A 258 -1.05 -16.45 -1.75
CA ARG A 258 -0.63 -17.47 -2.69
C ARG A 258 -1.68 -18.61 -2.84
N GLN A 259 -2.31 -19.02 -1.74
CA GLN A 259 -3.34 -20.07 -1.73
C GLN A 259 -4.67 -19.60 -2.33
N ARG A 260 -5.08 -18.36 -2.03
CA ARG A 260 -6.36 -17.80 -2.48
C ARG A 260 -6.30 -17.23 -3.89
N GLY A 261 -5.16 -16.69 -4.27
CA GLY A 261 -4.93 -15.97 -5.53
C GLY A 261 -5.39 -14.51 -5.49
N GLU A 262 -4.53 -13.58 -5.90
CA GLU A 262 -4.80 -12.14 -5.95
C GLU A 262 -6.04 -11.83 -6.78
N LYS A 263 -6.19 -12.45 -7.94
CA LYS A 263 -7.37 -12.30 -8.80
C LYS A 263 -8.66 -12.66 -8.07
N SER A 264 -8.68 -13.77 -7.33
CA SER A 264 -9.87 -14.20 -6.57
C SER A 264 -10.20 -13.23 -5.43
N ILE A 265 -9.17 -12.65 -4.79
CA ILE A 265 -9.34 -11.62 -3.75
C ILE A 265 -9.94 -10.37 -4.39
N LEU A 266 -9.37 -9.85 -5.47
CA LEU A 266 -9.86 -8.68 -6.19
C LEU A 266 -11.31 -8.86 -6.65
N GLU A 267 -11.64 -9.95 -7.32
CA GLU A 267 -12.99 -10.24 -7.81
C GLU A 267 -14.02 -10.27 -6.66
N HIS A 268 -13.62 -10.83 -5.52
CA HIS A 268 -14.46 -10.83 -4.32
C HIS A 268 -14.71 -9.42 -3.79
N GLU A 269 -13.65 -8.63 -3.62
CA GLU A 269 -13.75 -7.26 -3.11
C GLU A 269 -14.53 -6.33 -4.05
N VAL A 270 -14.29 -6.44 -5.36
CA VAL A 270 -15.03 -5.69 -6.39
C VAL A 270 -16.51 -6.05 -6.38
N ARG A 271 -16.85 -7.34 -6.26
CA ARG A 271 -18.25 -7.79 -6.16
C ARG A 271 -18.96 -7.15 -4.95
N LEU A 272 -18.30 -7.11 -3.78
CA LEU A 272 -18.85 -6.47 -2.58
C LEU A 272 -19.02 -4.95 -2.76
N ARG A 273 -18.03 -4.29 -3.37
CA ARG A 273 -18.09 -2.87 -3.72
C ARG A 273 -19.28 -2.57 -4.64
N CYS A 274 -19.42 -3.31 -5.74
CA CYS A 274 -20.51 -3.12 -6.70
C CYS A 274 -21.87 -3.32 -6.04
N ARG A 275 -22.00 -4.30 -5.14
CA ARG A 275 -23.24 -4.55 -4.41
C ARG A 275 -23.60 -3.40 -3.45
N LEU A 276 -22.60 -2.84 -2.75
CA LEU A 276 -22.81 -1.66 -1.93
C LEU A 276 -23.18 -0.45 -2.77
N SER A 277 -22.42 -0.18 -3.84
CA SER A 277 -22.69 0.94 -4.74
C SER A 277 -24.10 0.89 -5.32
N GLN A 278 -24.56 -0.28 -5.76
CA GLN A 278 -25.94 -0.46 -6.25
C GLN A 278 -26.98 -0.07 -5.18
N ALA A 279 -26.78 -0.48 -3.93
CA ALA A 279 -27.67 -0.14 -2.85
C ALA A 279 -27.65 1.37 -2.50
N LEU A 280 -26.50 2.01 -2.60
CA LEU A 280 -26.32 3.44 -2.33
C LEU A 280 -26.95 4.33 -3.42
N ARG A 281 -27.02 3.87 -4.68
CA ARG A 281 -27.70 4.61 -5.77
C ARG A 281 -29.21 4.77 -5.54
N GLU A 282 -29.80 3.95 -4.69
CA GLU A 282 -31.20 4.08 -4.31
C GLU A 282 -31.43 5.13 -3.21
N LEU A 283 -30.34 5.70 -2.63
CA LEU A 283 -30.41 6.72 -1.59
C LEU A 283 -30.39 8.12 -2.21
N PRO A 284 -31.40 8.96 -1.95
CA PRO A 284 -31.38 10.35 -2.35
C PRO A 284 -30.15 11.07 -1.77
N GLY A 285 -29.44 11.85 -2.58
CA GLY A 285 -28.31 12.64 -2.12
C GLY A 285 -27.01 11.88 -1.89
N ALA A 286 -26.91 10.59 -2.23
CA ALA A 286 -25.62 9.88 -2.22
C ALA A 286 -24.82 10.19 -3.49
N GLU A 287 -23.68 10.83 -3.34
CA GLU A 287 -22.68 11.03 -4.38
C GLU A 287 -21.62 9.93 -4.29
N ILE A 288 -21.58 9.05 -5.30
CA ILE A 288 -20.77 7.83 -5.31
C ILE A 288 -19.60 7.98 -6.27
N TYR A 289 -18.38 7.84 -5.78
CA TYR A 289 -17.16 7.91 -6.60
C TYR A 289 -16.81 6.51 -7.11
N GLU A 290 -17.36 6.14 -8.26
CA GLU A 290 -17.07 4.87 -8.90
C GLU A 290 -16.78 5.00 -10.39
N GLY A 291 -15.98 4.07 -10.92
CA GLY A 291 -15.57 3.99 -12.31
C GLY A 291 -14.81 2.71 -12.63
N ALA A 292 -14.13 2.68 -13.76
CA ALA A 292 -13.29 1.55 -14.16
C ALA A 292 -11.98 2.07 -14.75
N PRO A 293 -10.84 1.47 -14.37
CA PRO A 293 -10.69 0.33 -13.44
C PRO A 293 -10.71 0.75 -11.96
N GLN A 294 -11.28 -0.10 -11.09
CA GLN A 294 -11.41 0.19 -9.65
C GLN A 294 -11.35 -1.08 -8.80
N THR A 295 -10.68 -1.02 -7.65
CA THR A 295 -10.60 -2.10 -6.65
C THR A 295 -11.84 -2.18 -5.75
N GLY A 296 -11.74 -2.91 -4.62
CA GLY A 296 -12.78 -3.01 -3.58
C GLY A 296 -12.91 -1.77 -2.68
N VAL A 297 -12.42 -0.61 -3.08
CA VAL A 297 -12.55 0.66 -2.34
C VAL A 297 -13.64 1.52 -2.96
N LEU A 298 -14.54 2.07 -2.14
CA LEU A 298 -15.62 2.96 -2.55
C LEU A 298 -15.66 4.19 -1.65
N SER A 299 -15.55 5.37 -2.22
CA SER A 299 -15.79 6.64 -1.53
C SER A 299 -17.17 7.20 -1.88
N VAL A 300 -17.81 7.79 -0.88
CA VAL A 300 -19.17 8.33 -0.99
C VAL A 300 -19.28 9.61 -0.18
N ASN A 301 -20.07 10.58 -0.66
CA ASN A 301 -20.57 11.69 0.13
C ASN A 301 -22.10 11.63 0.21
N PHE A 302 -22.66 12.16 1.29
CA PHE A 302 -24.10 12.29 1.47
C PHE A 302 -24.43 13.79 1.50
N HIS A 303 -25.28 14.25 0.58
CA HIS A 303 -25.65 15.67 0.51
C HIS A 303 -26.29 16.14 1.79
N GLY A 304 -25.78 17.27 2.32
CA GLY A 304 -26.27 17.85 3.57
C GLY A 304 -25.70 17.23 4.85
N GLU A 305 -24.89 16.17 4.75
CA GLU A 305 -24.22 15.54 5.90
C GLU A 305 -22.68 15.62 5.74
N ASP A 306 -22.01 16.04 6.80
CA ASP A 306 -20.56 16.00 6.89
C ASP A 306 -20.05 14.55 6.93
N CYS A 307 -18.91 14.26 6.26
CA CYS A 307 -18.40 12.89 6.15
C CYS A 307 -18.04 12.26 7.50
N GLU A 308 -17.60 13.05 8.48
CA GLU A 308 -17.26 12.55 9.81
C GLU A 308 -18.55 12.19 10.59
N ARG A 309 -19.60 13.01 10.47
CA ARG A 309 -20.92 12.71 11.05
C ARG A 309 -21.53 11.44 10.45
N ALA A 310 -21.48 11.30 9.13
CA ALA A 310 -21.92 10.07 8.45
C ALA A 310 -21.16 8.82 8.94
N SER A 311 -19.83 8.93 9.10
CA SER A 311 -19.01 7.86 9.64
C SER A 311 -19.37 7.54 11.10
N GLN A 312 -19.62 8.54 11.94
CA GLN A 312 -20.02 8.35 13.33
C GLN A 312 -21.36 7.65 13.42
N ARG A 313 -22.36 8.07 12.64
CA ARG A 313 -23.67 7.43 12.54
C ARG A 313 -23.57 5.95 12.16
N LEU A 314 -22.71 5.62 11.19
CA LEU A 314 -22.45 4.22 10.82
C LEU A 314 -21.81 3.44 11.98
N ALA A 315 -20.87 4.05 12.70
CA ALA A 315 -20.19 3.41 13.84
C ALA A 315 -21.18 3.10 14.99
N GLU A 316 -22.17 3.96 15.26
CA GLU A 316 -23.25 3.73 16.24
C GLU A 316 -24.09 2.48 15.89
N HIS A 317 -24.20 2.15 14.60
CA HIS A 317 -24.83 0.92 14.10
C HIS A 317 -23.87 -0.26 13.95
N GLY A 318 -22.64 -0.13 14.49
CA GLY A 318 -21.62 -1.18 14.47
C GLY A 318 -20.97 -1.41 13.12
N ILE A 319 -20.95 -0.40 12.23
CA ILE A 319 -20.31 -0.42 10.93
C ILE A 319 -19.10 0.51 10.94
N ALA A 320 -17.90 -0.05 10.87
CA ALA A 320 -16.64 0.67 10.86
C ALA A 320 -16.24 1.05 9.44
N VAL A 321 -16.21 2.34 9.16
CA VAL A 321 -15.72 2.97 7.93
C VAL A 321 -14.71 4.07 8.29
N ARG A 322 -14.13 4.73 7.32
CA ARG A 322 -13.26 5.87 7.56
C ARG A 322 -13.76 7.11 6.83
N ALA A 323 -13.68 8.28 7.49
CA ALA A 323 -14.02 9.57 6.91
C ALA A 323 -12.80 10.48 6.78
N GLY A 324 -12.93 11.56 6.02
CA GLY A 324 -11.98 12.66 5.86
C GLY A 324 -11.10 12.55 4.62
N LEU A 325 -9.86 13.06 4.72
CA LEU A 325 -8.92 13.17 3.58
C LEU A 325 -8.02 11.95 3.38
N HIS A 326 -8.11 10.93 4.21
CA HIS A 326 -7.39 9.64 4.08
C HIS A 326 -5.87 9.78 3.84
N CYS A 327 -5.25 10.88 4.32
CA CYS A 327 -3.84 11.22 4.08
C CYS A 327 -3.46 11.35 2.58
N ALA A 328 -4.40 11.67 1.71
CA ALA A 328 -4.18 11.83 0.27
C ALA A 328 -4.87 13.11 -0.27
N PRO A 329 -4.44 14.32 0.16
CA PRO A 329 -5.08 15.56 -0.27
C PRO A 329 -5.07 15.75 -1.78
N LEU A 330 -4.02 15.31 -2.50
CA LEU A 330 -3.96 15.39 -3.96
C LEU A 330 -5.10 14.61 -4.64
N ALA A 331 -5.46 13.44 -4.11
CA ALA A 331 -6.58 12.66 -4.62
C ALA A 331 -7.90 13.43 -4.45
N HIS A 332 -8.08 14.10 -3.32
CA HIS A 332 -9.25 14.93 -3.06
C HIS A 332 -9.27 16.21 -3.89
N GLU A 333 -8.11 16.84 -4.16
CA GLU A 333 -8.00 17.95 -5.13
C GLU A 333 -8.43 17.49 -6.53
N SER A 334 -7.96 16.32 -6.96
CA SER A 334 -8.27 15.74 -8.27
C SER A 334 -9.77 15.42 -8.45
N ALA A 335 -10.45 15.07 -7.36
CA ALA A 335 -11.89 14.75 -7.34
C ALA A 335 -12.80 15.91 -6.90
N GLY A 336 -12.24 17.08 -6.55
CA GLY A 336 -13.03 18.23 -6.07
C GLY A 336 -13.56 18.09 -4.64
N THR A 337 -13.09 17.11 -3.88
CA THR A 337 -13.58 16.78 -2.52
C THR A 337 -12.67 17.24 -1.39
N LEU A 338 -11.70 18.13 -1.67
CA LEU A 338 -10.72 18.56 -0.68
C LEU A 338 -11.37 19.24 0.56
N LYS A 339 -12.48 19.93 0.37
CA LYS A 339 -13.20 20.62 1.46
C LYS A 339 -14.15 19.72 2.25
N THR A 340 -14.70 18.71 1.61
CA THR A 340 -15.72 17.82 2.18
C THR A 340 -15.13 16.52 2.74
N GLY A 341 -13.96 16.10 2.26
CA GLY A 341 -13.53 14.73 2.44
C GLY A 341 -14.50 13.73 1.80
N THR A 342 -14.41 12.49 2.19
CA THR A 342 -15.34 11.42 1.80
C THR A 342 -15.50 10.39 2.91
N VAL A 343 -16.61 9.66 2.94
CA VAL A 343 -16.75 8.40 3.67
C VAL A 343 -16.23 7.29 2.78
N ARG A 344 -15.22 6.54 3.23
CA ARG A 344 -14.61 5.46 2.49
C ARG A 344 -15.00 4.10 3.07
N PHE A 345 -15.55 3.26 2.22
CA PHE A 345 -15.75 1.83 2.45
C PHE A 345 -14.64 1.06 1.75
N SER A 346 -14.05 0.08 2.40
CA SER A 346 -13.02 -0.77 1.80
C SER A 346 -13.14 -2.20 2.32
N PHE A 347 -13.14 -3.12 1.38
CA PHE A 347 -13.38 -4.53 1.64
C PHE A 347 -12.08 -5.33 1.70
N SER A 348 -12.18 -6.53 2.25
CA SER A 348 -11.12 -7.52 2.30
C SER A 348 -11.66 -8.90 1.93
N ALA A 349 -10.78 -9.88 1.77
CA ALA A 349 -11.15 -11.27 1.51
C ALA A 349 -12.08 -11.91 2.57
N PHE A 350 -12.26 -11.26 3.73
CA PHE A 350 -13.06 -11.77 4.85
C PHE A 350 -14.44 -11.12 4.98
N ASN A 351 -14.72 -10.07 4.22
CA ASN A 351 -16.04 -9.47 4.22
C ASN A 351 -17.05 -10.35 3.46
N THR A 352 -18.32 -10.21 3.79
CA THR A 352 -19.41 -11.03 3.23
C THR A 352 -20.51 -10.18 2.64
N GLU A 353 -21.24 -10.73 1.68
CA GLU A 353 -22.42 -10.08 1.10
C GLU A 353 -23.51 -9.77 2.14
N ARG A 354 -23.64 -10.61 3.18
CA ARG A 354 -24.56 -10.36 4.31
C ARG A 354 -24.17 -9.10 5.08
N GLN A 355 -22.88 -8.85 5.27
CA GLN A 355 -22.40 -7.62 5.91
C GLN A 355 -22.73 -6.39 5.05
N VAL A 356 -22.54 -6.48 3.74
CA VAL A 356 -22.91 -5.40 2.79
C VAL A 356 -24.40 -5.13 2.81
N ALA A 357 -25.24 -6.17 2.75
CA ALA A 357 -26.69 -6.02 2.81
C ALA A 357 -27.16 -5.35 4.13
N ARG A 358 -26.52 -5.72 5.26
CA ARG A 358 -26.84 -5.09 6.56
C ARG A 358 -26.43 -3.60 6.57
N ALA A 359 -25.28 -3.24 6.02
CA ALA A 359 -24.85 -1.85 5.95
C ALA A 359 -25.77 -1.02 5.04
N ALA A 360 -26.17 -1.56 3.90
CA ALA A 360 -27.13 -0.92 3.01
C ALA A 360 -28.49 -0.69 3.70
N ALA A 361 -28.97 -1.64 4.50
CA ALA A 361 -30.22 -1.47 5.26
C ALA A 361 -30.12 -0.37 6.32
N VAL A 362 -28.97 -0.27 7.02
CA VAL A 362 -28.73 0.82 7.98
C VAL A 362 -28.73 2.17 7.27
N LEU A 363 -28.05 2.30 6.14
CA LEU A 363 -27.98 3.55 5.37
C LEU A 363 -29.38 3.99 4.89
N LYS A 364 -30.22 3.07 4.42
CA LYS A 364 -31.61 3.36 4.00
C LYS A 364 -32.50 3.83 5.15
N ASN A 365 -32.39 3.22 6.32
CA ASN A 365 -33.24 3.54 7.46
C ASN A 365 -32.87 4.86 8.16
N SER A 366 -31.62 5.32 7.99
CA SER A 366 -31.12 6.54 8.64
C SER A 366 -31.57 7.84 7.96
N GLU A 367 -32.18 7.77 6.77
CA GLU A 367 -32.73 8.96 6.09
C GLU A 367 -34.09 9.37 6.62
N HIS A 368 -34.71 8.55 7.47
CA HIS A 368 -36.06 8.78 8.00
C HIS A 368 -36.06 9.19 9.48
N SER A 369 -34.87 9.43 10.05
CA SER A 369 -34.67 9.87 11.43
C SER A 369 -34.01 11.25 11.47
#